data_dad8f682d1b435fc18873f08ed281c7b
#
_entry.id   dad8f682d1b435fc18873f08ed281c7b
#
_cell.length_a   1.000
_cell.length_b   1.000
_cell.length_c   1.000
_cell.angle_alpha   90.00
_cell.angle_beta   90.00
_cell.angle_gamma   90.00
#
_symmetry.space_group_name_H-M   'P 1'
#
loop_
_entity.id
_entity.type
_entity.pdbx_description
1 polymer ?
#
loop_
_entity_poly.entity_id
_entity_poly.type
_entity_poly.pdbx_seq_one_letter_code
_entity_poly.pdbx_strand_id
1 'polypeptide(L)'
;YKIVPKGDYPVGKVDGDGHLESSDPIKGKVDKPRSIITYVYKEVKGDVYVHYKDTEGNTIKTSVVDEKDQPVDKDYDTVVDNRPKEIQYNGKTYELVPAGNYTVGKVDGQGHLESSDATTGKVVEGRKDVTYIYKLKEDPTKPKEGDVIITYVDEKGKEIQKPRQDTPNSPYDTPYNTTEEGEKPNTIKTPDGKTYKIVPKGDYPVGKVDGDG
;
A
#
# COMPACT_ATOMS: atom_id res chain seq x y z
N TYR A 1 23.00 -23.51 13.55
CA TYR A 1 22.57 -24.92 13.61
C TYR A 1 21.58 -25.14 14.75
N LYS A 2 20.59 -26.00 14.53
CA LYS A 2 19.61 -26.45 15.54
C LYS A 2 19.69 -27.96 15.71
N ILE A 3 19.49 -28.44 16.93
CA ILE A 3 19.30 -29.88 17.21
C ILE A 3 18.17 -30.42 16.33
N VAL A 4 18.37 -31.55 15.70
CA VAL A 4 17.33 -32.18 14.88
C VAL A 4 16.28 -32.85 15.74
N PRO A 5 15.01 -32.91 15.34
CA PRO A 5 13.99 -33.70 16.03
C PRO A 5 14.23 -35.17 15.85
N LYS A 6 13.56 -36.00 16.66
CA LYS A 6 13.55 -37.44 16.52
C LYS A 6 13.25 -37.86 15.09
N GLY A 7 14.05 -38.78 14.55
CA GLY A 7 13.86 -39.28 13.19
C GLY A 7 15.05 -40.07 12.64
N ASP A 8 14.94 -40.45 11.38
CA ASP A 8 15.98 -41.13 10.62
C ASP A 8 16.72 -40.12 9.74
N TYR A 9 18.02 -40.02 9.90
CA TYR A 9 18.92 -39.13 9.17
C TYR A 9 20.03 -39.90 8.48
N PRO A 10 20.75 -39.33 7.51
CA PRO A 10 21.86 -40.01 6.85
C PRO A 10 22.94 -40.52 7.83
N VAL A 11 23.13 -39.82 8.96
CA VAL A 11 24.07 -40.18 10.01
C VAL A 11 23.56 -41.35 10.87
N GLY A 12 22.26 -41.62 10.87
CA GLY A 12 21.60 -42.66 11.66
C GLY A 12 20.32 -42.19 12.34
N LYS A 13 19.80 -43.04 13.20
CA LYS A 13 18.60 -42.80 13.98
C LYS A 13 18.88 -41.86 15.15
N VAL A 14 18.01 -40.84 15.32
CA VAL A 14 18.13 -39.81 16.35
C VAL A 14 16.90 -39.86 17.26
N ASP A 15 17.10 -39.82 18.56
CA ASP A 15 16.05 -39.79 19.57
C ASP A 15 15.44 -38.40 19.82
N GLY A 16 14.52 -38.28 20.79
CA GLY A 16 13.85 -37.03 21.12
C GLY A 16 14.74 -35.93 21.74
N ASP A 17 15.94 -36.28 22.18
CA ASP A 17 16.95 -35.35 22.73
C ASP A 17 17.96 -34.88 21.66
N GLY A 18 17.79 -35.32 20.42
CA GLY A 18 18.72 -35.04 19.33
C GLY A 18 19.98 -35.92 19.39
N HIS A 19 19.96 -36.98 20.19
CA HIS A 19 21.07 -37.88 20.40
C HIS A 19 21.06 -38.99 19.34
N LEU A 20 22.23 -39.25 18.75
CA LEU A 20 22.43 -40.36 17.80
C LEU A 20 22.39 -41.69 18.56
N GLU A 21 21.37 -42.51 18.31
CA GLU A 21 21.13 -43.77 19.06
C GLU A 21 22.28 -44.80 18.94
N SER A 22 23.08 -44.73 17.87
CA SER A 22 24.27 -45.58 17.70
C SER A 22 25.47 -45.10 18.50
N SER A 23 25.43 -43.92 19.11
CA SER A 23 26.47 -43.42 20.01
C SER A 23 26.23 -43.88 21.47
N ASP A 24 27.18 -43.61 22.36
CA ASP A 24 27.03 -44.00 23.76
C ASP A 24 25.85 -43.28 24.44
N PRO A 25 25.23 -43.86 25.47
CA PRO A 25 24.09 -43.27 26.18
C PRO A 25 24.43 -41.91 26.77
N ILE A 26 23.42 -40.99 26.74
CA ILE A 26 23.55 -39.64 27.31
C ILE A 26 23.74 -39.62 28.83
N LYS A 27 23.37 -40.66 29.49
CA LYS A 27 23.58 -40.87 30.94
C LYS A 27 24.09 -42.27 31.21
N GLY A 28 25.02 -42.40 32.15
CA GLY A 28 25.58 -43.71 32.52
C GLY A 28 26.70 -43.56 33.55
N LYS A 29 27.51 -44.62 33.65
CA LYS A 29 28.72 -44.64 34.48
C LYS A 29 29.95 -44.76 33.59
N VAL A 30 31.07 -44.22 34.06
CA VAL A 30 32.36 -44.42 33.37
C VAL A 30 32.80 -45.87 33.62
N ASP A 31 32.66 -46.71 32.60
CA ASP A 31 32.93 -48.13 32.62
C ASP A 31 33.93 -48.58 31.54
N LYS A 32 34.43 -47.65 30.73
CA LYS A 32 35.39 -47.84 29.65
C LYS A 32 36.30 -46.60 29.46
N PRO A 33 37.44 -46.73 28.77
CA PRO A 33 38.43 -45.66 28.63
C PRO A 33 37.88 -44.40 27.96
N ARG A 34 36.86 -44.54 27.06
CA ARG A 34 36.24 -43.41 26.33
C ARG A 34 34.79 -43.74 26.01
N SER A 35 33.90 -42.83 26.36
CA SER A 35 32.53 -42.81 25.88
C SER A 35 32.36 -41.62 24.92
N ILE A 36 31.63 -41.84 23.82
CA ILE A 36 31.39 -40.85 22.80
C ILE A 36 29.88 -40.71 22.66
N ILE A 37 29.37 -39.55 23.05
CA ILE A 37 27.96 -39.14 22.90
C ILE A 37 27.91 -38.18 21.75
N THR A 38 27.01 -38.41 20.79
CA THR A 38 26.86 -37.57 19.59
C THR A 38 25.49 -36.97 19.55
N TYR A 39 25.42 -35.62 19.43
CA TYR A 39 24.21 -34.90 19.14
C TYR A 39 24.23 -34.44 17.69
N VAL A 40 23.06 -34.52 17.02
CA VAL A 40 22.93 -34.23 15.61
C VAL A 40 22.25 -32.88 15.41
N TYR A 41 22.83 -32.03 14.57
CA TYR A 41 22.36 -30.69 14.28
C TYR A 41 22.13 -30.52 12.78
N LYS A 42 21.15 -29.67 12.41
CA LYS A 42 20.96 -29.17 11.03
C LYS A 42 21.25 -27.71 10.94
N GLU A 43 21.67 -27.28 9.78
CA GLU A 43 21.79 -25.86 9.46
C GLU A 43 20.40 -25.20 9.46
N VAL A 44 20.30 -24.00 10.02
CA VAL A 44 19.08 -23.18 9.99
C VAL A 44 19.18 -22.21 8.83
N LYS A 45 18.13 -22.16 8.03
CA LYS A 45 18.05 -21.35 6.82
C LYS A 45 16.73 -20.58 6.78
N GLY A 46 16.70 -19.56 5.94
CA GLY A 46 15.52 -18.76 5.73
C GLY A 46 15.47 -18.12 4.35
N ASP A 47 14.31 -17.50 4.08
CA ASP A 47 13.98 -16.84 2.84
C ASP A 47 13.68 -15.36 3.08
N VAL A 48 13.84 -14.53 2.04
CA VAL A 48 13.37 -13.16 1.99
C VAL A 48 12.54 -12.97 0.71
N TYR A 49 11.31 -12.50 0.86
CA TYR A 49 10.40 -12.23 -0.24
C TYR A 49 10.10 -10.73 -0.33
N VAL A 50 9.93 -10.23 -1.55
CA VAL A 50 9.54 -8.84 -1.83
C VAL A 50 8.17 -8.84 -2.48
N HIS A 51 7.27 -8.02 -1.93
CA HIS A 51 5.91 -7.83 -2.39
C HIS A 51 5.72 -6.43 -2.96
N TYR A 52 4.87 -6.33 -3.98
CA TYR A 52 4.58 -5.08 -4.70
C TYR A 52 3.09 -4.82 -4.68
N LYS A 53 2.66 -3.77 -3.97
CA LYS A 53 1.26 -3.44 -3.79
C LYS A 53 0.97 -1.98 -4.14
N ASP A 54 -0.29 -1.69 -4.47
CA ASP A 54 -0.77 -0.31 -4.59
C ASP A 54 -1.11 0.30 -3.22
N THR A 55 -1.54 1.55 -3.20
CA THR A 55 -1.89 2.27 -1.97
C THR A 55 -3.10 1.69 -1.24
N GLU A 56 -3.92 0.88 -1.90
CA GLU A 56 -5.06 0.16 -1.33
C GLU A 56 -4.70 -1.24 -0.83
N GLY A 57 -3.49 -1.71 -1.10
CA GLY A 57 -2.99 -3.03 -0.71
C GLY A 57 -3.19 -4.13 -1.76
N ASN A 58 -3.64 -3.79 -2.97
CA ASN A 58 -3.77 -4.76 -4.06
C ASN A 58 -2.39 -5.10 -4.65
N THR A 59 -2.19 -6.37 -4.99
CA THR A 59 -0.96 -6.82 -5.63
C THR A 59 -0.90 -6.34 -7.09
N ILE A 60 0.15 -5.63 -7.46
CA ILE A 60 0.39 -5.11 -8.83
C ILE A 60 1.52 -5.82 -9.56
N LYS A 61 2.24 -6.68 -8.88
CA LYS A 61 3.29 -7.54 -9.45
C LYS A 61 3.45 -8.78 -8.58
N THR A 62 3.70 -9.92 -9.20
CA THR A 62 4.03 -11.16 -8.49
C THR A 62 5.24 -10.94 -7.58
N SER A 63 5.15 -11.47 -6.37
CA SER A 63 6.24 -11.40 -5.38
C SER A 63 7.52 -12.02 -5.93
N VAL A 64 8.65 -11.44 -5.59
CA VAL A 64 9.98 -11.89 -5.99
C VAL A 64 10.70 -12.46 -4.78
N VAL A 65 11.49 -13.50 -5.01
CA VAL A 65 12.38 -14.05 -3.98
C VAL A 65 13.70 -13.30 -4.04
N ASP A 66 14.03 -12.57 -2.98
CA ASP A 66 15.32 -11.90 -2.81
C ASP A 66 16.39 -12.90 -2.35
N GLU A 67 16.08 -13.62 -1.29
CA GLU A 67 16.94 -14.67 -0.75
C GLU A 67 16.15 -15.98 -0.63
N LYS A 68 16.74 -17.09 -1.09
CA LYS A 68 16.14 -18.42 -1.03
C LYS A 68 17.06 -19.38 -0.32
N ASP A 69 16.54 -20.06 0.72
CA ASP A 69 17.21 -21.14 1.45
C ASP A 69 18.64 -20.75 1.90
N GLN A 70 18.78 -19.51 2.39
CA GLN A 70 20.07 -18.96 2.81
C GLN A 70 20.35 -19.16 4.29
N PRO A 71 21.63 -19.28 4.69
CA PRO A 71 22.01 -19.37 6.09
C PRO A 71 21.47 -18.21 6.92
N VAL A 72 21.02 -18.51 8.15
CA VAL A 72 20.70 -17.47 9.14
C VAL A 72 21.94 -16.58 9.36
N ASP A 73 21.70 -15.28 9.58
CA ASP A 73 22.70 -14.22 9.72
C ASP A 73 23.38 -13.77 8.42
N LYS A 74 23.05 -14.35 7.24
CA LYS A 74 23.44 -13.77 5.97
C LYS A 74 22.79 -12.40 5.80
N ASP A 75 23.52 -11.40 5.34
CA ASP A 75 22.97 -10.10 4.99
C ASP A 75 22.11 -10.17 3.74
N TYR A 76 21.00 -9.40 3.72
CA TYR A 76 20.16 -9.19 2.54
C TYR A 76 19.90 -7.70 2.31
N ASP A 77 19.65 -7.33 1.06
CA ASP A 77 19.33 -5.96 0.64
C ASP A 77 18.35 -5.97 -0.54
N THR A 78 17.08 -5.76 -0.25
CA THR A 78 16.01 -5.73 -1.27
C THR A 78 15.98 -4.43 -2.08
N VAL A 79 16.69 -3.37 -1.62
CA VAL A 79 16.70 -2.05 -2.27
C VAL A 79 17.48 -2.10 -3.58
N VAL A 80 18.62 -2.78 -3.59
CA VAL A 80 19.51 -2.83 -4.75
C VAL A 80 18.92 -3.66 -5.87
N ASP A 81 18.36 -4.83 -5.56
CA ASP A 81 17.99 -5.82 -6.56
C ASP A 81 16.48 -5.86 -6.86
N ASN A 82 15.62 -5.56 -5.89
CA ASN A 82 14.19 -5.87 -5.95
C ASN A 82 13.26 -4.69 -5.64
N ARG A 83 13.74 -3.45 -5.82
CA ARG A 83 12.94 -2.22 -5.69
C ARG A 83 12.91 -1.44 -7.01
N PRO A 84 12.14 -1.88 -8.01
CA PRO A 84 12.01 -1.13 -9.25
C PRO A 84 11.37 0.24 -8.98
N LYS A 85 11.83 1.28 -9.70
CA LYS A 85 11.24 2.62 -9.60
C LYS A 85 9.82 2.67 -10.17
N GLU A 86 9.58 1.88 -11.20
CA GLU A 86 8.29 1.78 -11.89
C GLU A 86 7.91 0.32 -12.16
N ILE A 87 6.63 0.05 -12.16
CA ILE A 87 6.05 -1.26 -12.48
C ILE A 87 4.97 -1.07 -13.55
N GLN A 88 5.00 -1.89 -14.59
CA GLN A 88 3.92 -1.97 -15.59
C GLN A 88 2.92 -3.03 -15.14
N TYR A 89 1.66 -2.62 -15.00
CA TYR A 89 0.57 -3.52 -14.62
C TYR A 89 -0.73 -3.13 -15.32
N ASN A 90 -1.38 -4.07 -15.98
CA ASN A 90 -2.62 -3.86 -16.76
C ASN A 90 -2.55 -2.65 -17.72
N GLY A 91 -1.43 -2.50 -18.43
CA GLY A 91 -1.23 -1.40 -19.40
C GLY A 91 -1.01 -0.02 -18.79
N LYS A 92 -0.88 0.05 -17.46
CA LYS A 92 -0.64 1.27 -16.71
C LYS A 92 0.74 1.24 -16.03
N THR A 93 1.32 2.41 -15.84
CA THR A 93 2.59 2.57 -15.13
C THR A 93 2.32 2.96 -13.68
N TYR A 94 2.95 2.25 -12.75
CA TYR A 94 2.94 2.56 -11.32
C TYR A 94 4.33 3.00 -10.88
N GLU A 95 4.41 3.97 -9.99
CA GLU A 95 5.65 4.50 -9.42
C GLU A 95 5.67 4.39 -7.90
N LEU A 96 6.86 4.26 -7.28
CA LEU A 96 7.01 4.26 -5.83
C LEU A 96 6.36 5.51 -5.22
N VAL A 97 5.61 5.31 -4.13
CA VAL A 97 5.00 6.43 -3.40
C VAL A 97 6.03 7.16 -2.54
N PRO A 98 5.87 8.48 -2.32
CA PRO A 98 6.63 9.20 -1.31
C PRO A 98 6.23 8.77 0.12
N ALA A 99 7.04 9.13 1.10
CA ALA A 99 6.71 8.93 2.51
C ALA A 99 5.34 9.53 2.86
N GLY A 100 4.54 8.79 3.59
CA GLY A 100 3.20 9.24 3.98
C GLY A 100 2.31 8.13 4.54
N ASN A 101 1.08 8.50 4.84
CA ASN A 101 0.04 7.57 5.29
C ASN A 101 -0.90 7.26 4.13
N TYR A 102 -1.06 5.99 3.84
CA TYR A 102 -1.93 5.47 2.78
C TYR A 102 -2.94 4.48 3.38
N THR A 103 -3.92 4.08 2.62
CA THR A 103 -4.93 3.08 3.08
C THR A 103 -4.25 1.78 3.54
N VAL A 104 -3.21 1.33 2.83
CA VAL A 104 -2.45 0.12 3.17
C VAL A 104 -1.61 0.27 4.44
N GLY A 105 -1.27 1.49 4.86
CA GLY A 105 -0.47 1.79 6.03
C GLY A 105 0.54 2.92 5.81
N LYS A 106 1.41 3.10 6.80
CA LYS A 106 2.48 4.09 6.75
C LYS A 106 3.64 3.61 5.88
N VAL A 107 4.13 4.49 5.02
CA VAL A 107 5.22 4.24 4.07
C VAL A 107 6.36 5.22 4.31
N ASP A 108 7.60 4.74 4.30
CA ASP A 108 8.80 5.54 4.47
C ASP A 108 9.29 6.20 3.16
N GLY A 109 10.40 6.94 3.22
CA GLY A 109 10.99 7.65 2.07
C GLY A 109 11.54 6.74 0.96
N GLN A 110 11.57 5.42 1.16
CA GLN A 110 12.00 4.43 0.16
C GLN A 110 10.81 3.75 -0.56
N GLY A 111 9.58 4.16 -0.24
CA GLY A 111 8.38 3.48 -0.71
C GLY A 111 8.09 2.16 0.03
N HIS A 112 8.76 1.92 1.14
CA HIS A 112 8.65 0.71 1.95
C HIS A 112 7.51 0.84 2.97
N LEU A 113 6.66 -0.19 3.04
CA LEU A 113 5.59 -0.29 4.04
C LEU A 113 6.21 -0.60 5.42
N GLU A 114 6.15 0.36 6.36
CA GLU A 114 6.80 0.27 7.67
C GLU A 114 6.34 -0.92 8.52
N SER A 115 5.13 -1.43 8.31
CA SER A 115 4.61 -2.63 9.00
C SER A 115 5.14 -3.95 8.44
N SER A 116 5.83 -3.94 7.30
CA SER A 116 6.51 -5.11 6.75
C SER A 116 7.93 -5.25 7.30
N ASP A 117 8.62 -6.35 7.00
CA ASP A 117 10.01 -6.54 7.41
C ASP A 117 10.92 -5.47 6.80
N ALA A 118 12.05 -5.17 7.47
CA ALA A 118 13.01 -4.16 7.03
C ALA A 118 13.55 -4.45 5.62
N THR A 119 13.85 -3.38 4.87
CA THR A 119 14.36 -3.49 3.48
C THR A 119 15.74 -4.13 3.38
N THR A 120 16.52 -4.02 4.45
CA THR A 120 17.86 -4.63 4.61
C THR A 120 17.95 -5.27 5.98
N GLY A 121 18.84 -6.23 6.13
CA GLY A 121 19.06 -6.86 7.42
C GLY A 121 19.70 -8.24 7.29
N LYS A 122 19.36 -9.13 8.21
CA LYS A 122 19.87 -10.49 8.24
C LYS A 122 18.76 -11.51 8.03
N VAL A 123 19.07 -12.55 7.27
CA VAL A 123 18.20 -13.72 7.10
C VAL A 123 17.93 -14.33 8.48
N VAL A 124 16.68 -14.68 8.73
CA VAL A 124 16.25 -15.40 9.93
C VAL A 124 15.70 -16.78 9.55
N GLU A 125 15.58 -17.66 10.53
CA GLU A 125 14.90 -18.95 10.29
C GLU A 125 13.46 -18.70 9.82
N GLY A 126 13.06 -19.38 8.75
CA GLY A 126 11.75 -19.21 8.14
C GLY A 126 11.75 -18.16 7.03
N ARG A 127 10.98 -17.09 7.17
CA ARG A 127 10.74 -16.14 6.09
C ARG A 127 10.59 -14.70 6.59
N LYS A 128 11.16 -13.77 5.83
CA LYS A 128 10.87 -12.34 5.91
C LYS A 128 10.11 -11.88 4.68
N ASP A 129 9.22 -10.90 4.88
CA ASP A 129 8.35 -10.34 3.87
C ASP A 129 8.49 -8.81 3.84
N VAL A 130 9.14 -8.29 2.80
CA VAL A 130 9.35 -6.85 2.56
C VAL A 130 8.32 -6.38 1.54
N THR A 131 7.63 -5.27 1.80
CA THR A 131 6.59 -4.75 0.90
C THR A 131 6.91 -3.33 0.47
N TYR A 132 6.88 -3.08 -0.85
CA TYR A 132 6.98 -1.76 -1.46
C TYR A 132 5.62 -1.33 -2.02
N ILE A 133 5.32 -0.03 -1.87
CA ILE A 133 4.04 0.56 -2.22
C ILE A 133 4.20 1.49 -3.41
N TYR A 134 3.27 1.36 -4.34
CA TYR A 134 3.24 2.08 -5.62
C TYR A 134 1.89 2.77 -5.81
N LYS A 135 1.89 3.86 -6.58
CA LYS A 135 0.69 4.53 -7.05
C LYS A 135 0.68 4.59 -8.56
N LEU A 136 -0.50 4.75 -9.14
CA LEU A 136 -0.62 5.00 -10.57
C LEU A 136 0.15 6.27 -10.92
N LYS A 137 1.07 6.18 -11.89
CA LYS A 137 1.79 7.33 -12.43
C LYS A 137 0.85 8.14 -13.29
N GLU A 138 0.70 9.43 -12.97
CA GLU A 138 -0.06 10.35 -13.82
C GLU A 138 0.68 10.52 -15.15
N ASP A 139 -0.07 10.45 -16.25
CA ASP A 139 0.46 10.77 -17.57
C ASP A 139 0.55 12.30 -17.70
N PRO A 140 1.77 12.88 -17.76
CA PRO A 140 1.93 14.33 -17.86
C PRO A 140 1.44 14.88 -19.21
N THR A 141 1.22 14.00 -20.21
CA THR A 141 0.69 14.40 -21.51
C THR A 141 -0.83 14.36 -21.57
N LYS A 142 -1.49 13.70 -20.58
CA LYS A 142 -2.95 13.68 -20.48
C LYS A 142 -3.44 15.04 -19.99
N PRO A 143 -4.31 15.74 -20.74
CA PRO A 143 -4.87 17.01 -20.32
C PRO A 143 -5.58 16.84 -18.96
N LYS A 144 -5.34 17.75 -18.03
CA LYS A 144 -6.17 17.86 -16.83
C LYS A 144 -7.57 18.29 -17.26
N GLU A 145 -8.57 17.65 -16.69
CA GLU A 145 -9.97 17.90 -16.99
C GLU A 145 -10.70 18.33 -15.72
N GLY A 146 -11.73 19.15 -15.91
CA GLY A 146 -12.61 19.59 -14.84
C GLY A 146 -14.02 19.82 -15.36
N ASP A 147 -14.94 20.06 -14.46
CA ASP A 147 -16.34 20.38 -14.77
C ASP A 147 -16.78 21.69 -14.08
N VAL A 148 -17.87 22.28 -14.54
CA VAL A 148 -18.51 23.43 -13.93
C VAL A 148 -19.94 23.05 -13.56
N ILE A 149 -20.29 23.23 -12.30
CA ILE A 149 -21.61 22.94 -11.75
C ILE A 149 -22.19 24.20 -11.16
N ILE A 150 -23.43 24.51 -11.52
CA ILE A 150 -24.20 25.66 -11.01
C ILE A 150 -25.06 25.14 -9.84
N THR A 151 -24.96 25.76 -8.70
CA THR A 151 -25.81 25.52 -7.53
C THR A 151 -26.71 26.70 -7.25
N TYR A 152 -27.93 26.47 -6.77
CA TYR A 152 -28.94 27.48 -6.49
C TYR A 152 -29.31 27.39 -5.02
N VAL A 153 -28.98 28.44 -4.26
CA VAL A 153 -29.19 28.47 -2.81
C VAL A 153 -29.92 29.75 -2.39
N ASP A 154 -30.57 29.73 -1.26
CA ASP A 154 -31.11 30.92 -0.61
C ASP A 154 -30.00 31.74 0.11
N GLU A 155 -30.35 32.89 0.68
CA GLU A 155 -29.41 33.77 1.42
C GLU A 155 -28.70 33.10 2.58
N LYS A 156 -29.18 31.95 3.05
CA LYS A 156 -28.60 31.15 4.14
C LYS A 156 -27.78 29.93 3.64
N GLY A 157 -27.70 29.75 2.33
CA GLY A 157 -26.98 28.62 1.72
C GLY A 157 -27.80 27.32 1.60
N LYS A 158 -29.13 27.38 1.83
CA LYS A 158 -29.99 26.23 1.63
C LYS A 158 -30.33 26.06 0.16
N GLU A 159 -30.13 24.84 -0.37
CA GLU A 159 -30.50 24.51 -1.77
C GLU A 159 -32.00 24.76 -2.02
N ILE A 160 -32.32 25.52 -3.07
CA ILE A 160 -33.68 25.81 -3.52
C ILE A 160 -34.03 25.21 -4.87
N GLN A 161 -33.03 24.76 -5.62
CA GLN A 161 -33.17 24.05 -6.87
C GLN A 161 -31.99 23.09 -7.03
N LYS A 162 -32.20 21.92 -7.66
CA LYS A 162 -31.12 20.96 -7.90
C LYS A 162 -30.00 21.61 -8.72
N PRO A 163 -28.73 21.25 -8.41
CA PRO A 163 -27.61 21.69 -9.22
C PRO A 163 -27.76 21.29 -10.69
N ARG A 164 -27.21 22.14 -11.55
CA ARG A 164 -27.16 21.93 -13.00
C ARG A 164 -25.71 21.89 -13.44
N GLN A 165 -25.35 20.97 -14.31
CA GLN A 165 -24.04 20.94 -14.95
C GLN A 165 -24.03 21.92 -16.13
N ASP A 166 -23.12 22.91 -16.09
CA ASP A 166 -22.87 23.83 -17.18
C ASP A 166 -21.88 23.20 -18.17
N THR A 167 -20.68 22.93 -17.72
CA THR A 167 -19.61 22.35 -18.54
C THR A 167 -19.30 20.95 -18.03
N PRO A 168 -19.52 19.89 -18.83
CA PRO A 168 -19.12 18.54 -18.45
C PRO A 168 -17.60 18.40 -18.47
N ASN A 169 -17.09 17.30 -17.96
CA ASN A 169 -15.67 17.01 -17.87
C ASN A 169 -14.91 17.42 -19.14
N SER A 170 -14.19 18.53 -19.06
CA SER A 170 -13.55 19.22 -20.18
C SER A 170 -12.10 19.58 -19.83
N PRO A 171 -11.20 19.68 -20.83
CA PRO A 171 -9.81 20.07 -20.60
C PRO A 171 -9.69 21.40 -19.85
N TYR A 172 -8.65 21.56 -19.01
CA TYR A 172 -8.33 22.85 -18.39
C TYR A 172 -8.20 23.92 -19.47
N ASP A 173 -8.48 25.16 -19.10
CA ASP A 173 -8.56 26.32 -20.00
C ASP A 173 -9.76 26.29 -20.99
N THR A 174 -10.67 25.32 -20.90
CA THR A 174 -11.95 25.38 -21.61
C THR A 174 -12.76 26.55 -21.07
N PRO A 175 -13.16 27.53 -21.91
CA PRO A 175 -14.03 28.62 -21.47
C PRO A 175 -15.41 28.09 -21.10
N TYR A 176 -16.00 28.66 -20.07
CA TYR A 176 -17.39 28.39 -19.67
C TYR A 176 -18.18 29.67 -19.47
N ASN A 177 -19.49 29.58 -19.53
CA ASN A 177 -20.40 30.69 -19.32
C ASN A 177 -21.70 30.22 -18.67
N THR A 178 -21.91 30.51 -17.41
CA THR A 178 -23.06 30.09 -16.60
C THR A 178 -24.27 31.05 -16.74
N THR A 179 -24.25 31.93 -17.70
CA THR A 179 -25.36 32.89 -17.96
C THR A 179 -26.20 32.53 -19.19
N GLU A 180 -26.03 31.33 -19.73
CA GLU A 180 -26.82 30.84 -20.84
C GLU A 180 -28.28 30.60 -20.45
N GLU A 181 -29.15 30.40 -21.44
CA GLU A 181 -30.58 30.28 -21.21
C GLU A 181 -30.93 29.17 -20.21
N GLY A 182 -31.62 29.54 -19.15
CA GLY A 182 -32.06 28.64 -18.07
C GLY A 182 -30.99 28.29 -17.00
N GLU A 183 -29.77 28.80 -17.11
CA GLU A 183 -28.70 28.58 -16.12
C GLU A 183 -28.72 29.58 -14.99
N LYS A 184 -29.06 30.84 -15.30
CA LYS A 184 -29.20 31.94 -14.35
C LYS A 184 -30.62 32.49 -14.40
N PRO A 185 -31.65 31.78 -13.90
CA PRO A 185 -33.02 32.28 -13.92
C PRO A 185 -33.18 33.45 -12.97
N ASN A 186 -33.87 34.51 -13.41
CA ASN A 186 -34.16 35.69 -12.57
C ASN A 186 -35.03 35.33 -11.36
N THR A 187 -35.83 34.28 -11.46
CA THR A 187 -36.70 33.76 -10.39
C THR A 187 -36.73 32.24 -10.39
N ILE A 188 -36.76 31.69 -9.20
CA ILE A 188 -36.94 30.24 -8.98
C ILE A 188 -38.18 30.01 -8.14
N LYS A 189 -39.11 29.16 -8.60
CA LYS A 189 -40.25 28.70 -7.83
C LYS A 189 -39.98 27.31 -7.27
N THR A 190 -40.11 27.18 -5.96
CA THR A 190 -39.94 25.93 -5.27
C THR A 190 -41.26 25.16 -5.14
N PRO A 191 -41.27 23.83 -4.98
CA PRO A 191 -42.48 23.00 -4.85
C PRO A 191 -43.39 23.41 -3.70
N ASP A 192 -42.86 24.07 -2.66
CA ASP A 192 -43.62 24.59 -1.51
C ASP A 192 -44.28 25.95 -1.80
N GLY A 193 -44.28 26.40 -3.06
CA GLY A 193 -44.98 27.57 -3.54
C GLY A 193 -44.24 28.89 -3.32
N LYS A 194 -43.01 28.88 -2.82
CA LYS A 194 -42.20 30.11 -2.66
C LYS A 194 -41.54 30.52 -3.96
N THR A 195 -41.37 31.82 -4.14
CA THR A 195 -40.63 32.39 -5.27
C THR A 195 -39.40 33.12 -4.76
N TYR A 196 -38.25 32.72 -5.24
CA TYR A 196 -36.97 33.37 -4.94
C TYR A 196 -36.53 34.21 -6.11
N LYS A 197 -35.87 35.33 -5.85
CA LYS A 197 -35.23 36.23 -6.85
C LYS A 197 -33.73 36.27 -6.57
N ILE A 198 -32.95 36.49 -7.64
CA ILE A 198 -31.52 36.78 -7.49
C ILE A 198 -31.36 37.99 -6.55
N VAL A 199 -30.45 37.87 -5.59
CA VAL A 199 -30.14 38.91 -4.63
C VAL A 199 -29.16 39.92 -5.22
N PRO A 200 -29.27 41.23 -4.88
CA PRO A 200 -28.32 42.22 -5.29
C PRO A 200 -26.95 42.02 -4.62
N LYS A 201 -25.91 42.65 -5.16
CA LYS A 201 -24.59 42.68 -4.56
C LYS A 201 -24.65 43.02 -3.06
N GLY A 202 -24.01 42.24 -2.25
CA GLY A 202 -23.99 42.44 -0.80
C GLY A 202 -23.37 41.31 0.00
N ASP A 203 -23.42 41.45 1.33
CA ASP A 203 -22.98 40.42 2.29
C ASP A 203 -24.22 39.73 2.84
N TYR A 204 -24.27 38.41 2.70
CA TYR A 204 -25.37 37.56 3.12
C TYR A 204 -24.82 36.44 4.04
N PRO A 205 -25.67 35.75 4.79
CA PRO A 205 -25.24 34.64 5.63
C PRO A 205 -24.46 33.53 4.89
N VAL A 206 -24.81 33.30 3.62
CA VAL A 206 -24.12 32.35 2.75
C VAL A 206 -22.73 32.84 2.32
N GLY A 207 -22.49 34.16 2.30
CA GLY A 207 -21.24 34.75 1.88
C GLY A 207 -21.44 36.06 1.07
N LYS A 208 -20.36 36.50 0.46
CA LYS A 208 -20.36 37.73 -0.35
C LYS A 208 -20.89 37.45 -1.76
N VAL A 209 -21.88 38.23 -2.20
CA VAL A 209 -22.50 38.12 -3.52
C VAL A 209 -22.09 39.33 -4.36
N ASP A 210 -21.68 39.11 -5.60
CA ASP A 210 -21.30 40.14 -6.55
C ASP A 210 -22.52 40.78 -7.28
N GLY A 211 -22.26 41.57 -8.32
CA GLY A 211 -23.32 42.24 -9.08
C GLY A 211 -24.15 41.34 -9.98
N ASP A 212 -23.70 40.10 -10.18
CA ASP A 212 -24.36 39.12 -11.02
C ASP A 212 -25.19 38.10 -10.21
N GLY A 213 -25.17 38.20 -8.88
CA GLY A 213 -25.91 37.29 -7.98
C GLY A 213 -25.25 35.96 -7.81
#